data_ae715f603f947e2791e1b91bb809799e
#
_entry.id   ae715f603f947e2791e1b91bb809799e
#
_cell.length_a   1.000
_cell.length_b   1.000
_cell.length_c   1.000
_cell.angle_alpha   90.00
_cell.angle_beta   90.00
_cell.angle_gamma   90.00
#
_symmetry.space_group_name_H-M   'P 1'
#
loop_
_entity.id
_entity.type
_entity.pdbx_description
1 polymer ?
#
loop_
_entity_poly.entity_id
_entity_poly.type
_entity_poly.pdbx_seq_one_letter_code
_entity_poly.pdbx_strand_id
1 'polypeptide(L)'
;IAQLVRRNEVFFGGIQLVLCGDFAQLEPIGSNKLCFESKLWQKHIDQNVIYMSTIIRQTDPKFQALLTRLRLGELIKEDIEILNSRLMTDESEANVSVSDGENEISTIKATVLYPLKKDVHRINTSELQKLLQSGAKSRTYKSVDYVTNRKSKKEQQLRPNHREVLNKCTSAPESMILSIGAQVML
;
A
#
# COMPACT_ATOMS: atom_id res chain seq x y z
N ILE A 1 -11.99 25.18 3.77
CA ILE A 1 -10.58 25.50 4.12
C ILE A 1 -9.86 26.09 2.92
N ALA A 2 -9.74 25.38 1.77
CA ALA A 2 -9.02 25.87 0.59
C ALA A 2 -9.53 27.26 0.10
N GLN A 3 -10.84 27.44 0.01
CA GLN A 3 -11.46 28.72 -0.35
C GLN A 3 -11.08 29.85 0.61
N LEU A 4 -11.10 29.59 1.92
CA LEU A 4 -10.72 30.56 2.94
C LEU A 4 -9.24 30.95 2.86
N VAL A 5 -8.36 29.97 2.77
CA VAL A 5 -6.91 30.18 2.72
C VAL A 5 -6.50 30.95 1.46
N ARG A 6 -7.13 30.66 0.34
CA ARG A 6 -6.83 31.31 -0.95
C ARG A 6 -7.67 32.56 -1.20
N ARG A 7 -8.63 32.89 -0.32
CA ARG A 7 -9.59 33.99 -0.50
C ARG A 7 -10.26 33.95 -1.88
N ASN A 8 -10.67 32.76 -2.28
CA ASN A 8 -11.26 32.49 -3.59
C ASN A 8 -12.47 31.57 -3.41
N GLU A 9 -13.64 32.02 -3.83
CA GLU A 9 -14.91 31.33 -3.66
C GLU A 9 -15.13 30.18 -4.66
N VAL A 10 -14.31 30.08 -5.69
CA VAL A 10 -14.34 28.98 -6.66
C VAL A 10 -14.11 27.65 -5.94
N PHE A 11 -14.71 26.60 -6.44
CA PHE A 11 -14.57 25.24 -5.90
C PHE A 11 -13.09 24.92 -5.59
N PHE A 12 -12.82 24.44 -4.38
CA PHE A 12 -11.49 24.20 -3.82
C PHE A 12 -10.53 25.41 -3.88
N GLY A 13 -11.07 26.65 -3.91
CA GLY A 13 -10.25 27.86 -3.98
C GLY A 13 -9.49 27.99 -5.31
N GLY A 14 -10.03 27.42 -6.40
CA GLY A 14 -9.42 27.42 -7.73
C GLY A 14 -8.22 26.46 -7.87
N ILE A 15 -8.06 25.50 -6.96
CA ILE A 15 -7.06 24.44 -7.10
C ILE A 15 -7.62 23.35 -8.01
N GLN A 16 -6.85 22.95 -9.02
CA GLN A 16 -7.19 21.79 -9.83
C GLN A 16 -7.05 20.52 -8.98
N LEU A 17 -8.07 19.68 -8.99
CA LEU A 17 -8.09 18.40 -8.30
C LEU A 17 -8.12 17.27 -9.32
N VAL A 18 -7.28 16.27 -9.08
CA VAL A 18 -7.35 14.97 -9.75
C VAL A 18 -7.55 13.94 -8.66
N LEU A 19 -8.70 13.27 -8.67
CA LEU A 19 -9.05 12.23 -7.71
C LEU A 19 -8.93 10.88 -8.40
N CYS A 20 -8.20 9.95 -7.77
CA CYS A 20 -8.07 8.59 -8.25
C CYS A 20 -8.53 7.65 -7.14
N GLY A 21 -9.28 6.62 -7.49
CA GLY A 21 -9.75 5.67 -6.49
C GLY A 21 -10.58 4.55 -7.11
N ASP A 22 -11.01 3.64 -6.25
CA ASP A 22 -11.84 2.50 -6.60
C ASP A 22 -12.82 2.24 -5.45
N PHE A 23 -14.11 2.44 -5.72
CA PHE A 23 -15.17 2.26 -4.72
C PHE A 23 -15.49 0.80 -4.39
N ALA A 24 -14.96 -0.16 -5.14
CA ALA A 24 -15.04 -1.58 -4.82
C ALA A 24 -13.84 -2.05 -3.96
N GLN A 25 -12.92 -1.15 -3.58
CA GLN A 25 -11.84 -1.42 -2.64
C GLN A 25 -12.23 -1.00 -1.22
N LEU A 26 -11.27 -1.05 -0.28
CA LEU A 26 -11.51 -0.76 1.14
C LEU A 26 -12.17 0.60 1.36
N GLU A 27 -13.18 0.61 2.19
CA GLU A 27 -13.90 1.82 2.60
C GLU A 27 -13.03 2.74 3.46
N PRO A 28 -13.38 4.05 3.52
CA PRO A 28 -12.70 4.99 4.40
C PRO A 28 -12.82 4.60 5.88
N ILE A 29 -11.73 4.65 6.63
CA ILE A 29 -11.74 4.34 8.06
C ILE A 29 -12.55 5.41 8.82
N GLY A 30 -13.52 4.96 9.61
CA GLY A 30 -14.34 5.84 10.48
C GLY A 30 -15.46 6.60 9.77
N SER A 31 -15.79 6.24 8.54
CA SER A 31 -16.94 6.78 7.81
C SER A 31 -17.71 5.67 7.10
N ASN A 32 -19.02 5.65 7.29
CA ASN A 32 -19.90 4.76 6.55
C ASN A 32 -20.45 5.42 5.27
N LYS A 33 -19.93 6.60 4.92
CA LYS A 33 -20.37 7.35 3.74
C LYS A 33 -19.25 7.39 2.70
N LEU A 34 -19.61 7.10 1.48
CA LEU A 34 -18.73 7.20 0.35
C LEU A 34 -18.67 8.64 -0.19
N CYS A 35 -17.55 9.05 -0.74
CA CYS A 35 -17.35 10.44 -1.14
C CYS A 35 -18.30 10.89 -2.28
N PHE A 36 -18.78 9.97 -3.11
CA PHE A 36 -19.76 10.27 -4.17
C PHE A 36 -21.17 10.59 -3.64
N GLU A 37 -21.49 10.27 -2.39
CA GLU A 37 -22.75 10.66 -1.74
C GLU A 37 -22.76 12.16 -1.36
N SER A 38 -21.61 12.82 -1.44
CA SER A 38 -21.47 14.24 -1.12
C SER A 38 -22.14 15.11 -2.18
N LYS A 39 -22.91 16.12 -1.74
CA LYS A 39 -23.46 17.15 -2.63
C LYS A 39 -22.38 17.87 -3.44
N LEU A 40 -21.17 17.99 -2.90
CA LEU A 40 -20.03 18.61 -3.60
C LEU A 40 -19.53 17.71 -4.75
N TRP A 41 -19.54 16.39 -4.56
CA TRP A 41 -19.21 15.44 -5.61
C TRP A 41 -20.19 15.57 -6.77
N GLN A 42 -21.47 15.45 -6.49
CA GLN A 42 -22.54 15.54 -7.49
C GLN A 42 -22.48 16.85 -8.28
N LYS A 43 -22.17 17.97 -7.60
CA LYS A 43 -22.15 19.29 -8.22
C LYS A 43 -20.90 19.56 -9.08
N HIS A 44 -19.74 19.03 -8.69
CA HIS A 44 -18.47 19.48 -9.24
C HIS A 44 -17.60 18.37 -9.86
N ILE A 45 -17.85 17.11 -9.53
CA ILE A 45 -16.98 15.99 -9.92
C ILE A 45 -17.67 15.02 -10.85
N ASP A 46 -18.94 14.70 -10.58
CA ASP A 46 -19.70 13.64 -11.24
C ASP A 46 -19.70 13.72 -12.77
N GLN A 47 -19.73 14.93 -13.31
CA GLN A 47 -19.70 15.17 -14.75
C GLN A 47 -18.32 14.95 -15.41
N ASN A 48 -17.27 14.79 -14.60
CA ASN A 48 -15.88 14.66 -15.05
C ASN A 48 -15.26 13.31 -14.65
N VAL A 49 -16.08 12.30 -14.41
CA VAL A 49 -15.60 10.96 -14.02
C VAL A 49 -15.16 10.19 -15.26
N ILE A 50 -13.94 9.67 -15.22
CA ILE A 50 -13.38 8.80 -16.25
C ILE A 50 -13.23 7.40 -15.66
N TYR A 51 -13.86 6.41 -16.30
CA TYR A 51 -13.75 5.01 -15.93
C TYR A 51 -12.62 4.35 -16.71
N MET A 52 -11.61 3.85 -15.99
CA MET A 52 -10.55 3.06 -16.58
C MET A 52 -10.94 1.58 -16.56
N SER A 53 -11.38 1.06 -17.71
CA SER A 53 -11.89 -0.31 -17.84
C SER A 53 -10.85 -1.34 -18.27
N THR A 54 -9.72 -0.90 -18.82
CA THR A 54 -8.69 -1.81 -19.32
C THR A 54 -7.80 -2.30 -18.19
N ILE A 55 -7.74 -3.61 -17.99
CA ILE A 55 -6.85 -4.26 -17.02
C ILE A 55 -5.48 -4.43 -17.68
N ILE A 56 -4.47 -3.70 -17.18
CA ILE A 56 -3.09 -3.76 -17.70
C ILE A 56 -2.23 -4.70 -16.84
N ARG A 57 -2.49 -4.78 -15.54
CA ARG A 57 -1.68 -5.54 -14.58
C ARG A 57 -1.69 -7.04 -14.83
N GLN A 58 -2.82 -7.58 -15.27
CA GLN A 58 -3.01 -9.01 -15.51
C GLN A 58 -3.09 -9.27 -17.01
N THR A 59 -2.41 -10.30 -17.49
CA THR A 59 -2.37 -10.66 -18.91
C THR A 59 -3.26 -11.87 -19.24
N ASP A 60 -3.61 -12.71 -18.26
CA ASP A 60 -4.49 -13.87 -18.45
C ASP A 60 -5.96 -13.42 -18.53
N PRO A 61 -6.63 -13.63 -19.70
CA PRO A 61 -8.02 -13.21 -19.89
C PRO A 61 -9.01 -13.92 -18.96
N LYS A 62 -8.76 -15.20 -18.62
CA LYS A 62 -9.62 -15.95 -17.71
C LYS A 62 -9.55 -15.37 -16.30
N PHE A 63 -8.35 -15.04 -15.85
CA PHE A 63 -8.14 -14.41 -14.55
C PHE A 63 -8.68 -12.98 -14.51
N GLN A 64 -8.55 -12.20 -15.59
CA GLN A 64 -9.18 -10.88 -15.70
C GLN A 64 -10.71 -10.97 -15.58
N ALA A 65 -11.33 -11.94 -16.25
CA ALA A 65 -12.77 -12.15 -16.17
C ALA A 65 -13.22 -12.56 -14.76
N LEU A 66 -12.48 -13.46 -14.10
CA LEU A 66 -12.70 -13.83 -12.69
C LEU A 66 -12.63 -12.61 -11.77
N LEU A 67 -11.58 -11.80 -11.88
CA LEU A 67 -11.40 -10.59 -11.06
C LEU A 67 -12.53 -9.57 -11.27
N THR A 68 -13.01 -9.43 -12.51
CA THR A 68 -14.15 -8.56 -12.83
C THR A 68 -15.43 -9.04 -12.17
N ARG A 69 -15.73 -10.34 -12.26
CA ARG A 69 -16.91 -10.92 -11.59
C ARG A 69 -16.78 -10.86 -10.07
N LEU A 70 -15.61 -11.12 -9.53
CA LEU A 70 -15.34 -10.99 -8.09
C LEU A 70 -15.63 -9.56 -7.60
N ARG A 71 -15.17 -8.56 -8.37
CA ARG A 71 -15.41 -7.14 -8.08
C ARG A 71 -16.89 -6.78 -8.02
N LEU A 72 -17.71 -7.37 -8.91
CA LEU A 72 -19.14 -7.11 -9.00
C LEU A 72 -19.97 -8.00 -8.06
N GLY A 73 -19.36 -8.99 -7.41
CA GLY A 73 -20.07 -10.00 -6.61
C GLY A 73 -20.83 -11.03 -7.44
N GLU A 74 -20.46 -11.22 -8.71
CA GLU A 74 -21.15 -12.07 -9.72
C GLU A 74 -20.36 -13.35 -10.01
N LEU A 75 -19.74 -13.95 -8.97
CA LEU A 75 -18.95 -15.18 -9.13
C LEU A 75 -19.80 -16.33 -9.66
N ILE A 76 -19.25 -17.04 -10.63
CA ILE A 76 -19.79 -18.30 -11.15
C ILE A 76 -19.11 -19.51 -10.49
N LYS A 77 -19.63 -20.70 -10.70
CA LYS A 77 -19.14 -21.93 -10.08
C LYS A 77 -17.68 -22.21 -10.41
N GLU A 78 -17.29 -22.01 -11.65
CA GLU A 78 -15.91 -22.19 -12.15
C GLU A 78 -14.93 -21.23 -11.44
N ASP A 79 -15.36 -20.01 -11.13
CA ASP A 79 -14.53 -19.06 -10.38
C ASP A 79 -14.26 -19.55 -8.95
N ILE A 80 -15.30 -20.08 -8.30
CA ILE A 80 -15.20 -20.64 -6.95
C ILE A 80 -14.25 -21.85 -6.94
N GLU A 81 -14.31 -22.70 -7.95
CA GLU A 81 -13.40 -23.84 -8.11
C GLU A 81 -11.94 -23.38 -8.27
N ILE A 82 -11.70 -22.34 -9.10
CA ILE A 82 -10.38 -21.75 -9.29
C ILE A 82 -9.87 -21.16 -7.96
N LEU A 83 -10.69 -20.40 -7.24
CA LEU A 83 -10.31 -19.78 -5.97
C LEU A 83 -10.00 -20.89 -4.92
N ASN A 84 -10.84 -21.91 -4.82
CA ASN A 84 -10.62 -23.01 -3.88
C ASN A 84 -9.36 -23.83 -4.21
N SER A 85 -8.99 -23.95 -5.49
CA SER A 85 -7.73 -24.60 -5.88
C SER A 85 -6.48 -23.83 -5.42
N ARG A 86 -6.64 -22.59 -4.98
CA ARG A 86 -5.56 -21.73 -4.48
C ARG A 86 -5.55 -21.61 -2.95
N LEU A 87 -6.42 -22.34 -2.24
CA LEU A 87 -6.33 -22.44 -0.80
C LEU A 87 -5.02 -23.12 -0.42
N MET A 88 -4.22 -22.42 0.36
CA MET A 88 -2.98 -22.98 0.92
C MET A 88 -3.32 -23.74 2.21
N THR A 89 -2.83 -24.95 2.34
CA THR A 89 -2.79 -25.67 3.62
C THR A 89 -1.49 -25.31 4.33
N ASP A 90 -1.49 -25.33 5.66
CA ASP A 90 -0.35 -24.91 6.52
C ASP A 90 0.99 -25.58 6.16
N GLU A 91 0.96 -26.73 5.46
CA GLU A 91 2.14 -27.45 5.01
C GLU A 91 2.74 -26.93 3.69
N SER A 92 2.04 -26.06 2.94
CA SER A 92 2.46 -25.56 1.63
C SER A 92 3.16 -24.18 1.68
N GLU A 93 3.45 -23.66 2.85
CA GLU A 93 3.99 -22.30 3.04
C GLU A 93 5.37 -22.03 2.42
N ALA A 94 6.05 -23.02 1.91
CA ALA A 94 7.48 -22.85 1.80
C ALA A 94 8.04 -22.46 0.43
N ASN A 95 7.45 -22.85 -0.69
CA ASN A 95 8.22 -22.76 -1.94
C ASN A 95 7.37 -22.44 -3.18
N VAL A 96 6.89 -21.21 -3.29
CA VAL A 96 6.57 -20.66 -4.61
C VAL A 96 7.87 -20.06 -5.18
N SER A 97 8.67 -20.87 -5.81
CA SER A 97 9.77 -20.41 -6.63
C SER A 97 9.19 -19.78 -7.91
N VAL A 98 9.31 -18.48 -8.04
CA VAL A 98 9.06 -17.79 -9.31
C VAL A 98 10.28 -18.04 -10.19
N SER A 99 10.15 -18.95 -11.17
CA SER A 99 11.15 -19.14 -12.21
C SER A 99 10.97 -18.05 -13.27
N ASP A 100 11.69 -16.97 -13.17
CA ASP A 100 12.00 -16.14 -14.34
C ASP A 100 13.22 -16.72 -15.03
N GLY A 101 13.10 -16.89 -16.38
CA GLY A 101 14.02 -17.65 -17.22
C GLY A 101 15.49 -17.26 -17.07
N GLU A 102 16.31 -18.32 -17.14
CA GLU A 102 17.75 -18.33 -17.46
C GLU A 102 18.61 -17.19 -16.92
N ASN A 103 18.85 -17.16 -15.60
CA ASN A 103 20.14 -16.80 -14.97
C ASN A 103 19.97 -16.71 -13.44
N GLU A 104 20.91 -17.38 -12.74
CA GLU A 104 21.13 -17.39 -11.28
C GLU A 104 19.95 -17.08 -10.37
N ILE A 105 19.44 -18.13 -9.77
CA ILE A 105 18.28 -18.19 -8.87
C ILE A 105 18.53 -17.38 -7.59
N SER A 106 18.20 -16.11 -7.59
CA SER A 106 17.81 -15.46 -6.35
C SER A 106 16.35 -15.87 -6.07
N THR A 107 16.15 -16.84 -5.20
CA THR A 107 14.82 -17.29 -4.78
C THR A 107 14.12 -16.16 -4.00
N ILE A 108 13.50 -15.24 -4.72
CA ILE A 108 12.64 -14.23 -4.12
C ILE A 108 11.38 -14.95 -3.64
N LYS A 109 11.15 -14.97 -2.33
CA LYS A 109 9.93 -15.53 -1.76
C LYS A 109 8.73 -14.68 -2.15
N ALA A 110 7.60 -15.31 -2.41
CA ALA A 110 6.35 -14.59 -2.64
C ALA A 110 6.00 -13.72 -1.43
N THR A 111 5.52 -12.50 -1.69
CA THR A 111 5.07 -11.59 -0.63
C THR A 111 3.76 -12.12 -0.03
N VAL A 112 3.74 -12.34 1.28
CA VAL A 112 2.57 -12.79 2.03
C VAL A 112 1.83 -11.57 2.59
N LEU A 113 0.52 -11.51 2.38
CA LEU A 113 -0.33 -10.43 2.86
C LEU A 113 -1.00 -10.82 4.19
N TYR A 114 -0.93 -9.93 5.16
CA TYR A 114 -1.61 -10.09 6.45
C TYR A 114 -2.58 -8.93 6.70
N PRO A 115 -3.75 -9.19 7.30
CA PRO A 115 -4.75 -8.15 7.54
C PRO A 115 -4.35 -7.18 8.64
N LEU A 116 -3.49 -7.56 9.57
CA LEU A 116 -3.10 -6.75 10.73
C LEU A 116 -1.61 -6.42 10.71
N LYS A 117 -1.29 -5.15 10.93
CA LYS A 117 0.11 -4.68 11.03
C LYS A 117 0.94 -5.42 12.09
N LYS A 118 0.33 -5.83 13.20
CA LYS A 118 1.01 -6.59 14.26
C LYS A 118 1.51 -7.95 13.76
N ASP A 119 0.74 -8.63 12.90
CA ASP A 119 1.13 -9.92 12.34
C ASP A 119 2.25 -9.76 11.32
N VAL A 120 2.16 -8.74 10.46
CA VAL A 120 3.26 -8.35 9.56
C VAL A 120 4.55 -8.12 10.36
N HIS A 121 4.46 -7.32 11.43
CA HIS A 121 5.64 -7.02 12.27
C HIS A 121 6.20 -8.28 12.93
N ARG A 122 5.35 -9.15 13.48
CA ARG A 122 5.73 -10.41 14.12
C ARG A 122 6.48 -11.34 13.15
N ILE A 123 5.92 -11.52 11.95
CA ILE A 123 6.52 -12.40 10.94
C ILE A 123 7.84 -11.82 10.42
N ASN A 124 7.88 -10.53 10.06
CA ASN A 124 9.11 -9.88 9.59
C ASN A 124 10.22 -9.95 10.65
N THR A 125 9.87 -9.77 11.94
CA THR A 125 10.84 -9.90 13.05
C THR A 125 11.35 -11.33 13.15
N SER A 126 10.47 -12.33 13.03
CA SER A 126 10.86 -13.74 13.08
C SER A 126 11.81 -14.11 11.93
N GLU A 127 11.50 -13.71 10.70
CA GLU A 127 12.35 -13.96 9.54
C GLU A 127 13.72 -13.25 9.67
N LEU A 128 13.73 -12.01 10.14
CA LEU A 128 14.98 -11.30 10.43
C LEU A 128 15.82 -12.02 11.49
N GLN A 129 15.19 -12.52 12.56
CA GLN A 129 15.89 -13.28 13.61
C GLN A 129 16.52 -14.57 13.05
N LYS A 130 15.84 -15.30 12.17
CA LYS A 130 16.41 -16.48 11.51
C LYS A 130 17.67 -16.13 10.73
N LEU A 131 17.66 -15.01 9.97
CA LEU A 131 18.83 -14.53 9.25
C LEU A 131 19.98 -14.15 10.17
N LEU A 132 19.70 -13.48 11.28
CA LEU A 132 20.72 -13.13 12.27
C LEU A 132 21.33 -14.36 12.92
N GLN A 133 20.53 -15.37 13.24
CA GLN A 133 20.99 -16.64 13.82
C GLN A 133 21.85 -17.45 12.83
N SER A 134 21.64 -17.32 11.53
CA SER A 134 22.48 -17.94 10.50
C SER A 134 23.85 -17.23 10.31
N GLY A 135 24.11 -16.17 11.08
CA GLY A 135 25.37 -15.41 11.00
C GLY A 135 25.38 -14.31 9.93
N ALA A 136 24.23 -13.95 9.37
CA ALA A 136 24.15 -12.89 8.35
C ALA A 136 24.52 -11.52 8.95
N LYS A 137 25.32 -10.75 8.22
CA LYS A 137 25.74 -9.41 8.64
C LYS A 137 24.54 -8.46 8.64
N SER A 138 24.38 -7.71 9.70
CA SER A 138 23.30 -6.74 9.84
C SER A 138 23.82 -5.35 10.17
N ARG A 139 22.97 -4.34 9.87
CA ARG A 139 23.25 -2.95 10.22
C ARG A 139 21.95 -2.27 10.68
N THR A 140 22.07 -1.47 11.74
CA THR A 140 20.96 -0.64 12.24
C THR A 140 21.05 0.75 11.64
N TYR A 141 19.94 1.19 11.06
CA TYR A 141 19.77 2.54 10.51
C TYR A 141 18.80 3.30 11.40
N LYS A 142 19.16 4.52 11.77
CA LYS A 142 18.30 5.42 12.53
C LYS A 142 17.89 6.58 11.66
N SER A 143 16.61 6.95 11.71
CA SER A 143 16.14 8.13 11.01
C SER A 143 16.71 9.41 11.61
N VAL A 144 17.02 10.38 10.77
CA VAL A 144 17.35 11.74 11.18
C VAL A 144 16.38 12.67 10.48
N ASP A 145 15.53 13.33 11.27
CA ASP A 145 14.43 14.12 10.75
C ASP A 145 14.72 15.60 10.90
N TYR A 146 14.47 16.37 9.86
CA TYR A 146 14.71 17.80 9.79
C TYR A 146 13.44 18.57 9.46
N VAL A 147 13.33 19.77 10.01
CA VAL A 147 12.34 20.78 9.62
C VAL A 147 13.05 21.85 8.82
N THR A 148 12.59 22.07 7.60
CA THR A 148 13.09 23.16 6.77
C THR A 148 12.24 24.43 6.99
N ASN A 149 12.84 25.51 7.42
CA ASN A 149 12.16 26.78 7.50
C ASN A 149 11.93 27.31 6.08
N ARG A 150 10.66 27.51 5.69
CA ARG A 150 10.28 27.95 4.34
C ARG A 150 10.90 29.29 3.94
N LYS A 151 11.11 30.20 4.89
CA LYS A 151 11.66 31.54 4.62
C LYS A 151 13.19 31.55 4.54
N SER A 152 13.86 30.90 5.49
CA SER A 152 15.33 30.93 5.60
C SER A 152 16.02 29.76 4.91
N LYS A 153 15.28 28.76 4.44
CA LYS A 153 15.78 27.46 3.90
C LYS A 153 16.77 26.75 4.85
N LYS A 154 16.83 27.17 6.11
CA LYS A 154 17.68 26.51 7.12
C LYS A 154 17.00 25.25 7.63
N GLU A 155 17.75 24.19 7.68
CA GLU A 155 17.34 22.92 8.27
C GLU A 155 17.63 22.93 9.78
N GLN A 156 16.69 22.48 10.57
CA GLN A 156 16.85 22.27 12.01
C GLN A 156 16.37 20.84 12.33
N GLN A 157 17.08 20.16 13.22
CA GLN A 157 16.67 18.84 13.66
C GLN A 157 15.29 18.91 14.34
N LEU A 158 14.45 17.94 14.05
CA LEU A 158 13.09 17.88 14.56
C LEU A 158 13.09 17.75 16.09
N ARG A 159 12.24 18.55 16.75
CA ARG A 159 12.04 18.43 18.20
C ARG A 159 11.31 17.13 18.53
N PRO A 160 11.58 16.49 19.69
CA PRO A 160 10.96 15.21 20.08
C PRO A 160 9.43 15.18 19.97
N ASN A 161 8.75 16.25 20.39
CA ASN A 161 7.28 16.35 20.35
C ASN A 161 6.68 16.28 18.94
N HIS A 162 7.41 16.72 17.93
CA HIS A 162 6.97 16.64 16.54
C HIS A 162 7.26 15.27 15.92
N ARG A 163 8.20 14.53 16.48
CA ARG A 163 8.58 13.20 16.03
C ARG A 163 7.44 12.19 16.20
N GLU A 164 6.66 12.26 17.26
CA GLU A 164 5.49 11.39 17.46
C GLU A 164 4.45 11.57 16.36
N VAL A 165 4.23 12.81 15.92
CA VAL A 165 3.30 13.09 14.81
C VAL A 165 3.86 12.53 13.50
N LEU A 166 5.15 12.71 13.26
CA LEU A 166 5.81 12.19 12.07
C LEU A 166 5.75 10.66 12.03
N ASN A 167 6.06 9.99 13.12
CA ASN A 167 6.01 8.52 13.23
C ASN A 167 4.61 7.93 12.98
N LYS A 168 3.54 8.69 13.28
CA LYS A 168 2.17 8.28 12.95
C LYS A 168 1.84 8.45 11.46
N CYS A 169 2.51 9.39 10.79
CA CYS A 169 2.24 9.74 9.39
C CYS A 169 3.16 9.03 8.39
N THR A 170 4.27 8.43 8.83
CA THR A 170 5.22 7.73 7.95
C THR A 170 5.11 6.21 8.12
N SER A 171 5.43 5.47 7.07
CA SER A 171 5.57 4.01 7.11
C SER A 171 6.97 3.56 7.56
N ALA A 172 7.96 4.46 7.53
CA ALA A 172 9.33 4.16 7.91
C ALA A 172 9.50 4.23 9.45
N PRO A 173 10.04 3.20 10.10
CA PRO A 173 10.29 3.21 11.53
C PRO A 173 11.47 4.14 11.89
N GLU A 174 11.50 4.66 13.12
CA GLU A 174 12.61 5.48 13.62
C GLU A 174 13.94 4.72 13.64
N SER A 175 13.89 3.43 13.82
CA SER A 175 15.07 2.54 13.77
C SER A 175 14.73 1.28 12.99
N MET A 176 15.57 0.94 12.03
CA MET A 176 15.40 -0.22 11.16
C MET A 176 16.68 -1.05 11.13
N ILE A 177 16.54 -2.34 11.34
CA ILE A 177 17.63 -3.30 11.19
C ILE A 177 17.48 -3.97 9.83
N LEU A 178 18.51 -3.90 9.00
CA LEU A 178 18.60 -4.62 7.75
C LEU A 178 19.72 -5.66 7.84
N SER A 179 19.51 -6.80 7.22
CA SER A 179 20.46 -7.89 7.12
C SER A 179 20.70 -8.29 5.69
N ILE A 180 21.91 -8.73 5.38
CA ILE A 180 22.19 -9.31 4.05
C ILE A 180 21.33 -10.55 3.87
N GLY A 181 20.68 -10.66 2.71
CA GLY A 181 19.72 -11.73 2.40
C GLY A 181 18.27 -11.43 2.81
N ALA A 182 18.01 -10.30 3.48
CA ALA A 182 16.63 -9.87 3.74
C ALA A 182 15.96 -9.37 2.47
N GLN A 183 14.77 -9.88 2.19
CA GLN A 183 13.92 -9.38 1.12
C GLN A 183 13.30 -8.04 1.55
N VAL A 184 13.48 -7.01 0.75
CA VAL A 184 12.97 -5.66 1.04
C VAL A 184 12.14 -5.13 -0.12
N MET A 185 11.20 -4.24 0.17
CA MET A 185 10.43 -3.49 -0.81
C MET A 185 10.93 -2.05 -0.81
N LEU A 186 11.21 -1.50 -1.98
CA LEU A 186 11.63 -0.11 -2.21
C LEU A 186 10.45 0.76 -2.62
#